data_aa7f61db37787507549a19ce9c0a4b5e
#
_entry.id   aa7f61db37787507549a19ce9c0a4b5e
#
_cell.length_a   1.000
_cell.length_b   1.000
_cell.length_c   1.000
_cell.angle_alpha   90.00
_cell.angle_beta   90.00
_cell.angle_gamma   90.00
#
_symmetry.space_group_name_H-M   'P 1'
#
loop_
_entity.id
_entity.type
_entity.pdbx_description
1 polymer ?
#
loop_
_entity_poly.entity_id
_entity_poly.type
_entity_poly.pdbx_seq_one_letter_code
_entity_poly.pdbx_strand_id
1 'polypeptide(L)'
;MPPLPDVLPDDPAALKAIILAQREEVARAKASALAFEALVQALRIQIAKLRRQRFGPSSERIGRELEQLQLTLEDVEVAIAANDASSEDSDACDAREKSALPRVEPRRRGKPRLRDDAPRERIVLDPGDHCPDCGGPLRLLGEDLSEVLEFVAAKLKVIETSRPKKSCRLCERIVQEPAPSRPIRRGMAGPALLAHVLVSKFDDHLPLYRQGEIFARMGADIPRSTLIDWCGQAVATLRALTELIRAEVMRSVRLHVLHQRWSL
;
A
#
# COMPACT_ATOMS: atom_id res chain seq x y z
N MET A 1 -1.20 -14.37 -12.75
CA MET A 1 -0.23 -14.75 -13.83
C MET A 1 0.11 -16.21 -13.70
N PRO A 2 0.04 -17.02 -14.75
CA PRO A 2 0.70 -18.31 -14.71
C PRO A 2 2.22 -18.05 -14.52
N PRO A 3 2.89 -18.81 -13.62
CA PRO A 3 4.33 -18.64 -13.44
C PRO A 3 5.03 -18.88 -14.77
N LEU A 4 5.95 -17.98 -15.12
CA LEU A 4 6.87 -18.23 -16.21
C LEU A 4 7.63 -19.55 -15.91
N PRO A 5 7.80 -20.43 -16.90
CA PRO A 5 8.63 -21.62 -16.70
C PRO A 5 10.03 -21.17 -16.34
N ASP A 6 10.59 -21.73 -15.26
CA ASP A 6 11.96 -21.42 -14.78
C ASP A 6 13.05 -21.63 -15.84
N VAL A 7 12.73 -22.36 -16.91
CA VAL A 7 13.61 -22.60 -18.07
C VAL A 7 12.84 -22.24 -19.33
N LEU A 8 13.32 -21.24 -20.08
CA LEU A 8 12.77 -20.90 -21.39
C LEU A 8 13.03 -22.05 -22.37
N PRO A 9 12.01 -22.46 -23.15
CA PRO A 9 12.21 -23.49 -24.18
C PRO A 9 13.13 -22.97 -25.28
N ASP A 10 14.06 -23.81 -25.74
CA ASP A 10 14.99 -23.48 -26.86
C ASP A 10 14.30 -23.52 -28.24
N ASP A 11 13.04 -23.95 -28.30
CA ASP A 11 12.25 -24.00 -29.53
C ASP A 11 11.69 -22.61 -29.91
N PRO A 12 12.02 -22.06 -31.09
CA PRO A 12 11.53 -20.76 -31.55
C PRO A 12 10.00 -20.68 -31.69
N ALA A 13 9.31 -21.78 -31.94
CA ALA A 13 7.85 -21.82 -32.05
C ALA A 13 7.22 -21.65 -30.65
N ALA A 14 7.75 -22.32 -29.65
CA ALA A 14 7.30 -22.22 -28.28
C ALA A 14 7.57 -20.80 -27.70
N LEU A 15 8.71 -20.20 -27.99
CA LEU A 15 9.04 -18.82 -27.61
C LEU A 15 8.07 -17.82 -28.24
N LYS A 16 7.73 -17.96 -29.52
CA LYS A 16 6.74 -17.10 -30.19
C LYS A 16 5.37 -17.22 -29.57
N ALA A 17 4.93 -18.42 -29.19
CA ALA A 17 3.65 -18.64 -28.52
C ALA A 17 3.60 -17.95 -27.16
N ILE A 18 4.67 -18.02 -26.36
CA ILE A 18 4.81 -17.34 -25.08
C ILE A 18 4.73 -15.81 -25.27
N ILE A 19 5.48 -15.27 -26.23
CA ILE A 19 5.48 -13.83 -26.52
C ILE A 19 4.09 -13.34 -26.96
N LEU A 20 3.36 -14.09 -27.78
CA LEU A 20 2.02 -13.75 -28.20
C LEU A 20 1.04 -13.77 -27.02
N ALA A 21 1.10 -14.80 -26.17
CA ALA A 21 0.29 -14.90 -24.96
C ALA A 21 0.54 -13.72 -23.99
N GLN A 22 1.81 -13.36 -23.76
CA GLN A 22 2.18 -12.20 -22.95
C GLN A 22 1.68 -10.88 -23.52
N ARG A 23 1.78 -10.71 -24.85
CA ARG A 23 1.25 -9.50 -25.51
C ARG A 23 -0.25 -9.36 -25.35
N GLU A 24 -1.01 -10.45 -25.45
CA GLU A 24 -2.45 -10.46 -25.23
C GLU A 24 -2.80 -10.15 -23.76
N GLU A 25 -2.03 -10.68 -22.81
CA GLU A 25 -2.20 -10.41 -21.39
C GLU A 25 -1.92 -8.94 -21.08
N VAL A 26 -0.82 -8.38 -21.58
CA VAL A 26 -0.48 -6.96 -21.47
C VAL A 26 -1.56 -6.07 -22.11
N ALA A 27 -2.09 -6.46 -23.28
CA ALA A 27 -3.17 -5.71 -23.92
C ALA A 27 -4.45 -5.72 -23.08
N ARG A 28 -4.84 -6.86 -22.50
CA ARG A 28 -5.96 -6.97 -21.57
C ARG A 28 -5.76 -6.15 -20.30
N ALA A 29 -4.58 -6.21 -19.70
CA ALA A 29 -4.26 -5.40 -18.52
C ALA A 29 -4.31 -3.89 -18.82
N LYS A 30 -3.80 -3.44 -19.96
CA LYS A 30 -3.90 -2.05 -20.39
C LYS A 30 -5.35 -1.62 -20.64
N ALA A 31 -6.17 -2.46 -21.28
CA ALA A 31 -7.57 -2.16 -21.51
C ALA A 31 -8.36 -2.05 -20.18
N SER A 32 -8.09 -2.91 -19.21
CA SER A 32 -8.71 -2.82 -17.89
C SER A 32 -8.28 -1.56 -17.13
N ALA A 33 -7.00 -1.18 -17.19
CA ALA A 33 -6.52 0.05 -16.57
C ALA A 33 -7.20 1.30 -17.15
N LEU A 34 -7.33 1.39 -18.48
CA LEU A 34 -8.05 2.48 -19.14
C LEU A 34 -9.53 2.52 -18.75
N ALA A 35 -10.18 1.36 -18.61
CA ALA A 35 -11.56 1.29 -18.17
C ALA A 35 -11.74 1.80 -16.74
N PHE A 36 -10.82 1.45 -15.82
CA PHE A 36 -10.82 1.97 -14.44
C PHE A 36 -10.60 3.49 -14.41
N GLU A 37 -9.66 4.00 -15.19
CA GLU A 37 -9.42 5.46 -15.27
C GLU A 37 -10.68 6.19 -15.77
N ALA A 38 -11.34 5.67 -16.82
CA ALA A 38 -12.58 6.25 -17.33
C ALA A 38 -13.70 6.24 -16.28
N LEU A 39 -13.83 5.15 -15.50
CA LEU A 39 -14.79 5.05 -14.41
C LEU A 39 -14.52 6.07 -13.31
N VAL A 40 -13.26 6.22 -12.89
CA VAL A 40 -12.85 7.24 -11.91
C VAL A 40 -13.22 8.64 -12.38
N GLN A 41 -12.97 8.97 -13.65
CA GLN A 41 -13.33 10.28 -14.18
C GLN A 41 -14.85 10.49 -14.23
N ALA A 42 -15.62 9.48 -14.64
CA ALA A 42 -17.08 9.55 -14.63
C ALA A 42 -17.64 9.80 -13.22
N LEU A 43 -17.17 9.07 -12.21
CA LEU A 43 -17.58 9.25 -10.82
C LEU A 43 -17.22 10.65 -10.31
N ARG A 44 -16.03 11.15 -10.61
CA ARG A 44 -15.61 12.52 -10.23
C ARG A 44 -16.52 13.60 -10.83
N ILE A 45 -16.93 13.43 -12.10
CA ILE A 45 -17.86 14.35 -12.76
C ILE A 45 -19.24 14.30 -12.07
N GLN A 46 -19.77 13.12 -11.76
CA GLN A 46 -21.03 12.96 -11.04
C GLN A 46 -20.98 13.60 -9.65
N ILE A 47 -19.93 13.34 -8.87
CA ILE A 47 -19.71 13.96 -7.56
C ILE A 47 -19.68 15.49 -7.68
N ALA A 48 -18.96 16.03 -8.67
CA ALA A 48 -18.89 17.47 -8.89
C ALA A 48 -20.25 18.07 -9.23
N LYS A 49 -21.07 17.37 -10.04
CA LYS A 49 -22.44 17.77 -10.39
C LYS A 49 -23.34 17.80 -9.16
N LEU A 50 -23.34 16.74 -8.36
CA LEU A 50 -24.15 16.66 -7.13
C LEU A 50 -23.74 17.70 -6.07
N ARG A 51 -22.43 17.97 -5.95
CA ARG A 51 -21.94 19.04 -5.05
C ARG A 51 -22.48 20.42 -5.42
N ARG A 52 -22.66 20.70 -6.72
CA ARG A 52 -23.28 21.98 -7.18
C ARG A 52 -24.78 22.03 -6.87
N GLN A 53 -25.46 20.90 -6.83
CA GLN A 53 -26.90 20.79 -6.58
C GLN A 53 -27.27 20.72 -5.09
N ARG A 54 -26.29 20.77 -4.17
CA ARG A 54 -26.46 20.54 -2.74
C ARG A 54 -27.33 21.56 -1.99
N PHE A 55 -27.74 22.64 -2.62
CA PHE A 55 -28.53 23.70 -2.01
C PHE A 55 -30.01 23.59 -2.44
N GLY A 56 -30.88 23.01 -1.57
CA GLY A 56 -32.30 22.89 -1.85
C GLY A 56 -33.02 21.90 -0.91
N PRO A 57 -34.35 21.77 -1.01
CA PRO A 57 -35.18 20.91 -0.14
C PRO A 57 -34.87 19.41 -0.23
N SER A 58 -34.05 18.98 -1.20
CA SER A 58 -33.59 17.58 -1.36
C SER A 58 -32.16 17.36 -0.87
N SER A 59 -31.61 18.25 -0.03
CA SER A 59 -30.20 18.25 0.37
C SER A 59 -29.74 16.96 1.08
N GLU A 60 -30.61 16.34 1.90
CA GLU A 60 -30.28 15.10 2.63
C GLU A 60 -30.16 13.88 1.71
N ARG A 61 -31.06 13.76 0.71
CA ARG A 61 -31.01 12.69 -0.29
C ARG A 61 -29.76 12.83 -1.14
N ILE A 62 -29.47 14.04 -1.62
CA ILE A 62 -28.27 14.34 -2.39
C ILE A 62 -27.00 14.10 -1.55
N GLY A 63 -27.05 14.40 -0.24
CA GLY A 63 -25.97 14.12 0.70
C GLY A 63 -25.64 12.63 0.78
N ARG A 64 -26.65 11.78 0.96
CA ARG A 64 -26.48 10.30 0.98
C ARG A 64 -25.97 9.74 -0.32
N GLU A 65 -26.52 10.18 -1.45
CA GLU A 65 -26.07 9.76 -2.78
C GLU A 65 -24.61 10.17 -3.04
N LEU A 66 -24.24 11.38 -2.63
CA LEU A 66 -22.88 11.88 -2.75
C LEU A 66 -21.89 11.06 -1.89
N GLU A 67 -22.29 10.69 -0.69
CA GLU A 67 -21.49 9.84 0.21
C GLU A 67 -21.29 8.44 -0.37
N GLN A 68 -22.35 7.84 -0.93
CA GLN A 68 -22.28 6.55 -1.60
C GLN A 68 -21.34 6.59 -2.82
N LEU A 69 -21.42 7.62 -3.65
CA LEU A 69 -20.52 7.78 -4.79
C LEU A 69 -19.06 8.01 -4.37
N GLN A 70 -18.84 8.68 -3.24
CA GLN A 70 -17.49 8.84 -2.70
C GLN A 70 -16.90 7.52 -2.22
N LEU A 71 -17.69 6.68 -1.54
CA LEU A 71 -17.26 5.33 -1.14
C LEU A 71 -16.91 4.48 -2.37
N THR A 72 -17.79 4.47 -3.38
CA THR A 72 -17.53 3.74 -4.64
C THR A 72 -16.26 4.23 -5.34
N LEU A 73 -16.05 5.54 -5.40
CA LEU A 73 -14.84 6.11 -5.98
C LEU A 73 -13.59 5.66 -5.21
N GLU A 74 -13.63 5.69 -3.87
CA GLU A 74 -12.51 5.24 -3.04
C GLU A 74 -12.23 3.75 -3.21
N ASP A 75 -13.25 2.91 -3.38
CA ASP A 75 -13.09 1.48 -3.62
C ASP A 75 -12.36 1.20 -4.93
N VAL A 76 -12.73 1.92 -6.00
CA VAL A 76 -12.05 1.82 -7.30
C VAL A 76 -10.60 2.32 -7.20
N GLU A 77 -10.35 3.44 -6.52
CA GLU A 77 -9.00 3.99 -6.33
C GLU A 77 -8.10 3.05 -5.50
N VAL A 78 -8.66 2.39 -4.46
CA VAL A 78 -7.94 1.37 -3.67
C VAL A 78 -7.64 0.13 -4.52
N ALA A 79 -8.58 -0.32 -5.36
CA ALA A 79 -8.35 -1.46 -6.25
C ALA A 79 -7.23 -1.17 -7.26
N ILE A 80 -7.16 0.04 -7.81
CA ILE A 80 -6.06 0.48 -8.68
C ILE A 80 -4.74 0.43 -7.91
N ALA A 81 -4.68 1.03 -6.70
CA ALA A 81 -3.47 1.06 -5.89
C ALA A 81 -3.01 -0.34 -5.47
N ALA A 82 -3.94 -1.29 -5.23
CA ALA A 82 -3.60 -2.68 -4.93
C ALA A 82 -2.99 -3.41 -6.13
N ASN A 83 -3.47 -3.12 -7.35
CA ASN A 83 -2.89 -3.68 -8.56
C ASN A 83 -1.49 -3.11 -8.84
N ASP A 84 -1.30 -1.81 -8.65
CA ASP A 84 0.00 -1.15 -8.80
C ASP A 84 1.02 -1.73 -7.81
N ALA A 85 0.62 -1.93 -6.53
CA ALA A 85 1.49 -2.52 -5.50
C ALA A 85 1.91 -3.96 -5.84
N SER A 86 1.01 -4.75 -6.47
CA SER A 86 1.31 -6.12 -6.87
C SER A 86 2.33 -6.20 -8.02
N SER A 87 2.43 -5.16 -8.84
CA SER A 87 3.40 -5.08 -9.94
C SER A 87 4.79 -4.64 -9.47
N GLU A 88 4.88 -3.80 -8.43
CA GLU A 88 6.16 -3.34 -7.88
C GLU A 88 6.98 -4.47 -7.22
N ASP A 89 6.32 -5.50 -6.66
CA ASP A 89 7.00 -6.65 -6.05
C ASP A 89 7.62 -7.61 -7.08
N SER A 90 7.13 -7.61 -8.34
CA SER A 90 7.70 -8.42 -9.43
C SER A 90 8.95 -7.81 -10.05
N ASP A 91 9.13 -6.47 -9.97
CA ASP A 91 10.26 -5.77 -10.58
C ASP A 91 11.50 -5.70 -9.67
N ALA A 92 11.43 -6.19 -8.44
CA ALA A 92 12.55 -6.13 -7.49
C ALA A 92 13.71 -7.10 -7.82
N CYS A 93 13.54 -8.03 -8.75
CA CYS A 93 14.56 -9.00 -9.14
C CYS A 93 15.41 -8.60 -10.36
N ASP A 94 14.97 -7.65 -11.19
CA ASP A 94 15.69 -7.26 -12.42
C ASP A 94 16.07 -5.77 -12.42
N ALA A 95 17.09 -5.43 -11.63
CA ALA A 95 17.76 -4.14 -11.72
C ALA A 95 18.89 -4.18 -12.76
N ARG A 96 18.60 -4.54 -14.01
CA ARG A 96 19.51 -4.32 -15.17
C ARG A 96 18.71 -4.42 -16.47
N GLU A 97 18.17 -3.31 -16.89
CA GLU A 97 18.20 -2.86 -18.30
C GLU A 97 17.21 -1.68 -18.44
N LYS A 98 17.77 -0.50 -18.65
CA LYS A 98 17.03 0.72 -18.93
C LYS A 98 16.45 0.63 -20.33
N SER A 99 15.21 0.19 -20.47
CA SER A 99 14.42 0.38 -21.70
C SER A 99 13.67 1.68 -21.61
N ALA A 100 13.88 2.55 -22.60
CA ALA A 100 13.25 3.87 -22.73
C ALA A 100 11.80 3.73 -23.22
N LEU A 101 10.90 3.39 -22.32
CA LEU A 101 9.46 3.59 -22.51
C LEU A 101 9.02 4.84 -21.73
N PRO A 102 8.02 5.61 -22.21
CA PRO A 102 7.58 6.80 -21.50
C PRO A 102 7.10 6.41 -20.11
N ARG A 103 7.88 6.81 -19.12
CA ARG A 103 7.64 6.57 -17.71
C ARG A 103 6.41 7.41 -17.34
N VAL A 104 5.29 6.76 -17.06
CA VAL A 104 4.18 7.41 -16.36
C VAL A 104 4.76 7.96 -15.07
N GLU A 105 4.72 9.28 -14.89
CA GLU A 105 5.25 9.91 -13.68
C GLU A 105 4.61 9.25 -12.46
N PRO A 106 5.40 8.71 -11.51
CA PRO A 106 4.84 8.10 -10.32
C PRO A 106 4.05 9.18 -9.59
N ARG A 107 2.78 8.90 -9.28
CA ARG A 107 1.92 9.77 -8.48
C ARG A 107 2.72 10.22 -7.26
N ARG A 108 2.95 11.53 -7.10
CA ARG A 108 3.67 12.08 -5.94
C ARG A 108 2.88 11.72 -4.69
N ARG A 109 3.33 10.66 -4.00
CA ARG A 109 2.79 10.26 -2.71
C ARG A 109 3.09 11.37 -1.72
N GLY A 110 2.05 12.03 -1.21
CA GLY A 110 2.23 13.05 -0.17
C GLY A 110 2.70 12.38 1.12
N LYS A 111 3.81 12.86 1.69
CA LYS A 111 4.22 12.40 3.04
C LYS A 111 3.23 12.93 4.07
N PRO A 112 2.82 12.10 5.06
CA PRO A 112 2.05 12.57 6.20
C PRO A 112 2.76 13.71 6.91
N ARG A 113 2.02 14.75 7.28
CA ARG A 113 2.54 15.86 8.09
C ARG A 113 2.14 15.61 9.53
N LEU A 114 3.13 15.49 10.38
CA LEU A 114 2.95 15.28 11.81
C LEU A 114 3.24 16.60 12.54
N ARG A 115 2.52 16.84 13.63
CA ARG A 115 2.83 17.95 14.52
C ARG A 115 4.14 17.65 15.27
N ASP A 116 4.88 18.70 15.59
CA ASP A 116 6.15 18.57 16.32
C ASP A 116 5.94 18.04 17.75
N ASP A 117 4.76 18.26 18.32
CA ASP A 117 4.33 17.79 19.65
C ASP A 117 3.79 16.34 19.66
N ALA A 118 3.78 15.65 18.51
CA ALA A 118 3.31 14.27 18.44
C ALA A 118 4.16 13.36 19.34
N PRO A 119 3.55 12.48 20.17
CA PRO A 119 4.30 11.57 21.04
C PRO A 119 5.22 10.68 20.21
N ARG A 120 6.52 10.70 20.54
CA ARG A 120 7.54 9.92 19.85
C ARG A 120 8.16 8.92 20.81
N GLU A 121 8.26 7.69 20.36
CA GLU A 121 8.99 6.63 21.03
C GLU A 121 10.22 6.30 20.18
N ARG A 122 11.42 6.48 20.78
CA ARG A 122 12.67 6.18 20.09
C ARG A 122 13.17 4.79 20.47
N ILE A 123 13.33 3.94 19.47
CA ILE A 123 13.90 2.60 19.57
C ILE A 123 15.28 2.64 18.91
N VAL A 124 16.32 2.30 19.68
CA VAL A 124 17.71 2.23 19.18
C VAL A 124 18.07 0.76 18.98
N LEU A 125 18.38 0.38 17.73
CA LEU A 125 18.88 -0.94 17.39
C LEU A 125 20.40 -0.84 17.24
N ASP A 126 21.11 -1.11 18.33
CA ASP A 126 22.57 -1.01 18.39
C ASP A 126 23.21 -2.37 18.06
N PRO A 127 24.13 -2.46 17.07
CA PRO A 127 24.84 -3.70 16.72
C PRO A 127 25.90 -4.14 17.76
N GLY A 128 26.03 -3.43 18.89
CA GLY A 128 27.02 -3.71 19.91
C GLY A 128 28.37 -3.00 19.70
N ASP A 129 29.34 -3.28 20.55
CA ASP A 129 30.64 -2.58 20.58
C ASP A 129 31.79 -3.38 19.93
N HIS A 130 31.53 -4.65 19.54
CA HIS A 130 32.55 -5.53 18.97
C HIS A 130 32.11 -6.05 17.58
N CYS A 131 33.07 -6.15 16.69
CA CYS A 131 32.86 -6.68 15.33
C CYS A 131 32.51 -8.18 15.39
N PRO A 132 31.43 -8.65 14.77
CA PRO A 132 31.06 -10.06 14.77
C PRO A 132 32.06 -10.97 14.07
N ASP A 133 32.91 -10.45 13.16
CA ASP A 133 33.86 -11.26 12.39
C ASP A 133 35.22 -11.36 13.04
N CYS A 134 35.77 -10.25 13.57
CA CYS A 134 37.15 -10.21 14.06
C CYS A 134 37.27 -9.86 15.56
N GLY A 135 36.12 -9.60 16.24
CA GLY A 135 36.13 -9.21 17.67
C GLY A 135 36.69 -7.81 17.96
N GLY A 136 37.13 -7.06 16.94
CA GLY A 136 37.71 -5.73 17.13
C GLY A 136 36.68 -4.68 17.55
N PRO A 137 37.13 -3.54 18.15
CA PRO A 137 36.25 -2.49 18.62
C PRO A 137 35.57 -1.77 17.45
N LEU A 138 34.27 -1.55 17.57
CA LEU A 138 33.45 -0.81 16.58
C LEU A 138 33.43 0.69 16.93
N ARG A 139 33.47 1.51 15.89
CA ARG A 139 33.34 2.97 15.96
C ARG A 139 32.08 3.43 15.26
N LEU A 140 31.34 4.36 15.89
CA LEU A 140 30.17 5.00 15.30
C LEU A 140 30.57 5.78 14.04
N LEU A 141 29.88 5.50 12.94
CA LEU A 141 30.06 6.14 11.63
C LEU A 141 28.90 7.10 11.33
N GLY A 142 27.70 6.79 11.80
CA GLY A 142 26.47 7.53 11.58
C GLY A 142 25.26 6.71 12.05
N GLU A 143 24.06 7.21 11.81
CA GLU A 143 22.83 6.50 12.12
C GLU A 143 21.80 6.65 11.00
N ASP A 144 21.00 5.62 10.75
CA ASP A 144 19.83 5.67 9.91
C ASP A 144 18.60 5.84 10.79
N LEU A 145 17.84 6.92 10.58
CA LEU A 145 16.58 7.18 11.27
C LEU A 145 15.40 6.80 10.37
N SER A 146 14.44 6.10 10.93
CA SER A 146 13.19 5.78 10.24
C SER A 146 12.01 5.93 11.18
N GLU A 147 10.97 6.59 10.72
CA GLU A 147 9.74 6.85 11.48
C GLU A 147 8.59 5.96 11.00
N VAL A 148 7.80 5.49 11.94
CA VAL A 148 6.54 4.76 11.71
C VAL A 148 5.46 5.40 12.54
N LEU A 149 4.32 5.71 11.91
CA LEU A 149 3.13 6.20 12.58
C LEU A 149 2.28 5.02 13.03
N GLU A 150 2.03 4.92 14.35
CA GLU A 150 1.27 3.83 14.94
C GLU A 150 0.02 4.35 15.63
N PHE A 151 -1.04 3.54 15.61
CA PHE A 151 -2.31 3.83 16.28
C PHE A 151 -2.42 3.03 17.56
N VAL A 152 -2.54 3.70 18.69
CA VAL A 152 -2.63 3.06 20.01
C VAL A 152 -3.82 3.64 20.77
N ALA A 153 -4.85 2.84 20.97
CA ALA A 153 -6.04 3.19 21.78
C ALA A 153 -6.50 4.65 21.59
N ALA A 154 -6.91 4.99 20.36
CA ALA A 154 -7.39 6.33 19.95
C ALA A 154 -6.33 7.46 20.00
N LYS A 155 -5.06 7.11 19.99
CA LYS A 155 -3.95 8.07 19.88
C LYS A 155 -3.00 7.65 18.78
N LEU A 156 -2.42 8.64 18.10
CA LEU A 156 -1.33 8.43 17.18
C LEU A 156 -0.01 8.65 17.90
N LYS A 157 0.96 7.75 17.70
CA LYS A 157 2.33 7.94 18.13
C LYS A 157 3.30 7.68 16.99
N VAL A 158 4.44 8.33 17.04
CA VAL A 158 5.53 8.10 16.09
C VAL A 158 6.54 7.17 16.74
N ILE A 159 6.84 6.04 16.10
CA ILE A 159 7.92 5.15 16.49
C ILE A 159 9.13 5.52 15.64
N GLU A 160 10.11 6.14 16.25
CA GLU A 160 11.38 6.48 15.62
C GLU A 160 12.37 5.34 15.84
N THR A 161 12.78 4.66 14.78
CA THR A 161 13.81 3.61 14.86
C THR A 161 15.13 4.17 14.39
N SER A 162 16.08 4.28 15.31
CA SER A 162 17.48 4.64 15.05
C SER A 162 18.32 3.39 14.89
N ARG A 163 19.12 3.33 13.83
CA ARG A 163 20.04 2.22 13.54
C ARG A 163 21.44 2.78 13.32
N PRO A 164 22.28 2.80 14.37
CA PRO A 164 23.66 3.23 14.26
C PRO A 164 24.44 2.36 13.27
N LYS A 165 25.28 3.01 12.47
CA LYS A 165 26.29 2.36 11.61
C LYS A 165 27.62 2.43 12.31
N LYS A 166 28.24 1.29 12.56
CA LYS A 166 29.55 1.21 13.20
C LYS A 166 30.57 0.58 12.24
N SER A 167 31.80 1.07 12.24
CA SER A 167 32.90 0.53 11.45
C SER A 167 33.95 -0.12 12.35
N CYS A 168 34.46 -1.27 11.94
CA CYS A 168 35.59 -1.92 12.57
C CYS A 168 36.92 -1.34 12.05
N ARG A 169 37.84 -0.99 12.96
CA ARG A 169 39.17 -0.49 12.59
C ARG A 169 40.12 -1.58 12.11
N LEU A 170 39.87 -2.84 12.49
CA LEU A 170 40.77 -3.96 12.16
C LEU A 170 40.49 -4.59 10.82
N CYS A 171 39.19 -4.77 10.47
CA CYS A 171 38.78 -5.40 9.21
C CYS A 171 37.99 -4.46 8.29
N GLU A 172 37.85 -3.18 8.62
CA GLU A 172 37.18 -2.12 7.84
C GLU A 172 35.71 -2.41 7.52
N ARG A 173 35.13 -3.45 8.13
CA ARG A 173 33.74 -3.81 7.92
C ARG A 173 32.78 -2.82 8.58
N ILE A 174 31.69 -2.50 7.87
CA ILE A 174 30.57 -1.71 8.41
C ILE A 174 29.52 -2.69 8.95
N VAL A 175 29.11 -2.51 10.19
CA VAL A 175 28.09 -3.30 10.89
C VAL A 175 26.92 -2.41 11.23
N GLN A 176 25.73 -2.88 10.93
CA GLN A 176 24.45 -2.22 11.25
C GLN A 176 23.39 -3.28 11.46
N GLU A 177 22.51 -3.09 12.44
CA GLU A 177 21.36 -3.96 12.65
C GLU A 177 20.38 -3.90 11.47
N PRO A 178 19.74 -5.04 11.11
CA PRO A 178 18.75 -5.07 10.05
C PRO A 178 17.54 -4.19 10.38
N ALA A 179 16.90 -3.63 9.35
CA ALA A 179 15.67 -2.87 9.54
C ALA A 179 14.53 -3.79 9.99
N PRO A 180 13.68 -3.36 10.94
CA PRO A 180 12.50 -4.12 11.31
C PRO A 180 11.58 -4.34 10.09
N SER A 181 10.97 -5.51 10.01
CA SER A 181 10.00 -5.81 8.97
C SER A 181 8.78 -4.91 9.09
N ARG A 182 8.23 -4.48 7.96
CA ARG A 182 7.04 -3.63 7.89
C ARG A 182 6.04 -4.23 6.90
N PRO A 183 4.72 -4.11 7.16
CA PRO A 183 3.71 -4.57 6.22
C PRO A 183 3.83 -3.91 4.85
N ILE A 184 4.19 -2.63 4.83
CA ILE A 184 4.42 -1.85 3.62
C ILE A 184 5.91 -1.50 3.54
N ARG A 185 6.59 -1.89 2.47
CA ARG A 185 8.00 -1.55 2.23
C ARG A 185 8.16 -0.03 2.20
N ARG A 186 9.09 0.49 3.01
CA ARG A 186 9.34 1.93 3.16
C ARG A 186 8.10 2.76 3.56
N GLY A 187 7.02 2.09 4.00
CA GLY A 187 5.81 2.74 4.47
C GLY A 187 6.02 3.43 5.83
N MET A 188 5.27 4.50 6.05
CA MET A 188 5.25 5.20 7.35
C MET A 188 4.16 4.67 8.28
N ALA A 189 3.17 3.92 7.75
CA ALA A 189 2.11 3.36 8.56
C ALA A 189 2.55 2.08 9.28
N GLY A 190 2.33 2.04 10.58
CA GLY A 190 2.49 0.84 11.38
C GLY A 190 1.33 -0.15 11.22
N PRO A 191 1.50 -1.41 11.68
CA PRO A 191 0.50 -2.45 11.48
C PRO A 191 -0.84 -2.13 12.13
N ALA A 192 -0.87 -1.58 13.34
CA ALA A 192 -2.12 -1.23 14.01
C ALA A 192 -2.84 -0.05 13.34
N LEU A 193 -2.11 0.93 12.82
CA LEU A 193 -2.69 2.02 12.03
C LEU A 193 -3.30 1.49 10.73
N LEU A 194 -2.61 0.60 10.02
CA LEU A 194 -3.15 -0.03 8.81
C LEU A 194 -4.40 -0.84 9.09
N ALA A 195 -4.39 -1.64 10.16
CA ALA A 195 -5.57 -2.41 10.57
C ALA A 195 -6.76 -1.50 10.88
N HIS A 196 -6.54 -0.40 11.63
CA HIS A 196 -7.58 0.57 11.94
C HIS A 196 -8.17 1.22 10.66
N VAL A 197 -7.30 1.64 9.72
CA VAL A 197 -7.76 2.25 8.46
C VAL A 197 -8.59 1.26 7.63
N LEU A 198 -8.16 -0.01 7.56
CA LEU A 198 -8.88 -1.04 6.80
C LEU A 198 -10.23 -1.39 7.45
N VAL A 199 -10.26 -1.65 8.76
CA VAL A 199 -11.50 -1.96 9.48
C VAL A 199 -12.48 -0.81 9.35
N SER A 200 -12.05 0.42 9.64
CA SER A 200 -12.91 1.59 9.52
C SER A 200 -13.45 1.80 8.11
N LYS A 201 -12.67 1.47 7.07
CA LYS A 201 -13.14 1.61 5.69
C LYS A 201 -14.10 0.50 5.26
N PHE A 202 -13.74 -0.76 5.51
CA PHE A 202 -14.45 -1.90 4.93
C PHE A 202 -15.54 -2.48 5.83
N ASP A 203 -15.40 -2.35 7.15
CA ASP A 203 -16.38 -2.85 8.12
C ASP A 203 -17.30 -1.72 8.60
N ASP A 204 -16.74 -0.59 9.08
CA ASP A 204 -17.49 0.56 9.55
C ASP A 204 -18.01 1.46 8.40
N HIS A 205 -17.67 1.17 7.14
CA HIS A 205 -18.04 1.96 5.96
C HIS A 205 -17.66 3.45 6.06
N LEU A 206 -16.58 3.77 6.79
CA LEU A 206 -16.10 5.13 6.99
C LEU A 206 -15.21 5.57 5.81
N PRO A 207 -15.61 6.57 5.00
CA PRO A 207 -14.82 7.04 3.88
C PRO A 207 -13.43 7.54 4.30
N LEU A 208 -12.42 7.34 3.45
CA LEU A 208 -11.03 7.72 3.75
C LEU A 208 -10.86 9.24 3.96
N TYR A 209 -11.66 10.07 3.29
CA TYR A 209 -11.60 11.52 3.53
C TYR A 209 -12.03 11.89 4.96
N ARG A 210 -13.03 11.19 5.54
CA ARG A 210 -13.43 11.38 6.94
C ARG A 210 -12.39 10.87 7.91
N GLN A 211 -11.78 9.73 7.60
CA GLN A 211 -10.64 9.22 8.39
C GLN A 211 -9.49 10.22 8.39
N GLY A 212 -9.15 10.83 7.24
CA GLY A 212 -8.15 11.89 7.15
C GLY A 212 -8.48 13.10 8.04
N GLU A 213 -9.74 13.54 8.09
CA GLU A 213 -10.18 14.60 9.00
C GLU A 213 -10.06 14.20 10.48
N ILE A 214 -10.33 12.94 10.81
CA ILE A 214 -10.16 12.42 12.18
C ILE A 214 -8.68 12.44 12.54
N PHE A 215 -7.80 11.94 11.68
CA PHE A 215 -6.35 11.93 11.94
C PHE A 215 -5.78 13.36 12.03
N ALA A 216 -6.28 14.30 11.23
CA ALA A 216 -5.88 15.70 11.33
C ALA A 216 -6.22 16.31 12.69
N ARG A 217 -7.41 15.98 13.26
CA ARG A 217 -7.77 16.38 14.63
C ARG A 217 -6.88 15.74 15.69
N MET A 218 -6.38 14.53 15.42
CA MET A 218 -5.44 13.81 16.29
C MET A 218 -3.97 14.28 16.13
N GLY A 219 -3.72 15.25 15.23
CA GLY A 219 -2.40 15.84 15.04
C GLY A 219 -1.60 15.25 13.88
N ALA A 220 -2.18 14.40 13.04
CA ALA A 220 -1.54 13.86 11.84
C ALA A 220 -2.33 14.24 10.59
N ASP A 221 -1.78 15.12 9.77
CA ASP A 221 -2.35 15.45 8.46
C ASP A 221 -1.86 14.43 7.42
N ILE A 222 -2.74 13.47 7.11
CA ILE A 222 -2.47 12.37 6.18
C ILE A 222 -3.26 12.63 4.90
N PRO A 223 -2.59 12.87 3.76
CA PRO A 223 -3.28 13.06 2.49
C PRO A 223 -4.14 11.86 2.11
N ARG A 224 -5.31 12.11 1.53
CA ARG A 224 -6.23 11.05 1.07
C ARG A 224 -5.56 10.06 0.11
N SER A 225 -4.70 10.56 -0.79
CA SER A 225 -3.93 9.71 -1.71
C SER A 225 -3.03 8.72 -0.97
N THR A 226 -2.43 9.13 0.15
CA THR A 226 -1.61 8.27 1.00
C THR A 226 -2.46 7.19 1.67
N LEU A 227 -3.65 7.52 2.16
CA LEU A 227 -4.57 6.53 2.74
C LEU A 227 -5.03 5.51 1.69
N ILE A 228 -5.32 5.95 0.46
CA ILE A 228 -5.65 5.06 -0.66
C ILE A 228 -4.49 4.11 -0.97
N ASP A 229 -3.27 4.64 -1.08
CA ASP A 229 -2.06 3.83 -1.32
C ASP A 229 -1.83 2.81 -0.20
N TRP A 230 -2.00 3.20 1.06
CA TRP A 230 -1.87 2.28 2.20
C TRP A 230 -2.92 1.16 2.16
N CYS A 231 -4.18 1.49 1.87
CA CYS A 231 -5.22 0.48 1.68
C CYS A 231 -4.87 -0.47 0.54
N GLY A 232 -4.45 0.06 -0.61
CA GLY A 232 -4.08 -0.76 -1.77
C GLY A 232 -2.92 -1.72 -1.47
N GLN A 233 -1.85 -1.22 -0.86
CA GLN A 233 -0.69 -2.04 -0.48
C GLN A 233 -1.04 -3.08 0.59
N ALA A 234 -1.87 -2.72 1.57
CA ALA A 234 -2.32 -3.67 2.59
C ALA A 234 -3.20 -4.78 1.98
N VAL A 235 -4.13 -4.42 1.08
CA VAL A 235 -4.95 -5.40 0.34
C VAL A 235 -4.06 -6.32 -0.51
N ALA A 236 -3.06 -5.78 -1.21
CA ALA A 236 -2.10 -6.58 -1.98
C ALA A 236 -1.31 -7.54 -1.08
N THR A 237 -0.83 -7.10 0.08
CA THR A 237 -0.13 -7.94 1.06
C THR A 237 -1.01 -9.07 1.59
N LEU A 238 -2.30 -8.82 1.81
CA LEU A 238 -3.25 -9.81 2.31
C LEU A 238 -3.78 -10.77 1.22
N ARG A 239 -3.46 -10.54 -0.05
CA ARG A 239 -3.98 -11.34 -1.18
C ARG A 239 -3.65 -12.83 -1.02
N ALA A 240 -2.42 -13.17 -0.68
CA ALA A 240 -2.01 -14.57 -0.49
C ALA A 240 -2.86 -15.26 0.60
N LEU A 241 -3.14 -14.57 1.71
CA LEU A 241 -3.98 -15.09 2.78
C LEU A 241 -5.44 -15.27 2.31
N THR A 242 -5.99 -14.29 1.59
CA THR A 242 -7.37 -14.39 1.08
C THR A 242 -7.53 -15.49 0.04
N GLU A 243 -6.51 -15.74 -0.79
CA GLU A 243 -6.49 -16.87 -1.73
C GLU A 243 -6.45 -18.22 -1.02
N LEU A 244 -5.65 -18.37 0.04
CA LEU A 244 -5.60 -19.57 0.87
C LEU A 244 -6.96 -19.83 1.55
N ILE A 245 -7.56 -18.81 2.16
CA ILE A 245 -8.89 -18.91 2.78
C ILE A 245 -9.92 -19.31 1.72
N ARG A 246 -9.92 -18.68 0.56
CA ARG A 246 -10.81 -19.01 -0.55
C ARG A 246 -10.65 -20.46 -0.99
N ALA A 247 -9.41 -20.91 -1.17
CA ALA A 247 -9.12 -22.28 -1.57
C ALA A 247 -9.67 -23.28 -0.54
N GLU A 248 -9.50 -23.01 0.76
CA GLU A 248 -9.99 -23.88 1.82
C GLU A 248 -11.53 -23.89 1.91
N VAL A 249 -12.17 -22.72 1.80
CA VAL A 249 -13.64 -22.61 1.75
C VAL A 249 -14.21 -23.39 0.56
N MET A 250 -13.59 -23.27 -0.62
CA MET A 250 -14.05 -23.99 -1.83
C MET A 250 -13.82 -25.50 -1.79
N ARG A 251 -13.03 -26.01 -0.87
CA ARG A 251 -12.85 -27.47 -0.63
C ARG A 251 -13.98 -28.06 0.18
N SER A 252 -14.80 -27.27 0.85
CA SER A 252 -15.87 -27.80 1.68
C SER A 252 -17.02 -28.39 0.83
N VAL A 253 -17.58 -29.52 1.31
CA VAL A 253 -18.66 -30.25 0.61
C VAL A 253 -19.96 -29.44 0.53
N ARG A 254 -20.15 -28.48 1.45
CA ARG A 254 -21.34 -27.62 1.51
C ARG A 254 -20.88 -26.17 1.70
N LEU A 255 -21.35 -25.31 0.81
CA LEU A 255 -21.13 -23.87 0.89
C LEU A 255 -22.45 -23.20 1.31
N HIS A 256 -22.41 -22.42 2.41
CA HIS A 256 -23.51 -21.57 2.81
C HIS A 256 -23.23 -20.15 2.31
N VAL A 257 -24.08 -19.66 1.41
CA VAL A 257 -23.98 -18.28 0.90
C VAL A 257 -24.99 -17.43 1.67
N LEU A 258 -24.49 -16.51 2.48
CA LEU A 258 -25.30 -15.44 3.05
C LEU A 258 -25.51 -14.38 1.99
N HIS A 259 -26.73 -14.27 1.48
CA HIS A 259 -27.10 -13.21 0.55
C HIS A 259 -27.32 -11.92 1.36
N GLN A 260 -26.24 -11.15 1.59
CA GLN A 260 -26.39 -9.78 2.07
C GLN A 260 -27.04 -8.99 0.92
N ARG A 261 -28.32 -8.68 1.07
CA ARG A 261 -29.00 -7.68 0.25
C ARG A 261 -28.34 -6.33 0.56
N TRP A 262 -27.44 -5.90 -0.29
CA TRP A 262 -27.10 -4.50 -0.37
C TRP A 262 -28.36 -3.80 -0.90
N SER A 263 -29.13 -3.15 -0.02
CA SER A 263 -30.18 -2.25 -0.46
C SER A 263 -29.53 -1.07 -1.16
N LEU A 264 -29.66 -1.05 -2.47
CA LEU A 264 -29.31 0.05 -3.36
C LEU A 264 -30.06 1.35 -2.98
#